data_3d6054bb8f80ce7004e69ff84b26cd10
#
_entry.id   3d6054bb8f80ce7004e69ff84b26cd10
#
_cell.length_a   1.000
_cell.length_b   1.000
_cell.length_c   1.000
_cell.angle_alpha   90.00
_cell.angle_beta   90.00
_cell.angle_gamma   90.00
#
_symmetry.space_group_name_H-M   'P 1'
#
loop_
_entity.id
_entity.type
_entity.pdbx_description
1 polymer ?
#
loop_
_entity_poly.entity_id
_entity_poly.type
_entity_poly.pdbx_seq_one_letter_code
_entity_poly.pdbx_strand_id
1 'polypeptide(L)'
;MKAIIVLLMVVTSNADRICTGITSSNSPHVVKTATQGEVNVTGVIPLTTTPTKSHFANLKGTETRGKLCPKCLNCTDLDVALGRPKCTGKIPSARVSILHEVRPVTSGCFPIMHDRTKIRQLPNLLRGYEHIRLSTHNVINAENAPGGPYKIGTSGSCPNVTNGNGFFATMAWAVPKNDKNKTATNPLTIEVPYICTEGEDQITVWGFHSDNETQMAKLYGDSKPQKFTSSANGVTTHYVSQIGGFPNQTEDGGLPQSGRIVVDYMVQKSGKTGTITYQRGILLPQKVWCASGRSKVIKGSLPLIGEADCLHEKYGGLNKSKPYYTGEHAKAIGNCPIWVKTPLKLANGTKYRPPAKLLKERG
;
A
#
# COMPACT_ATOMS: atom_id res chain seq x y z
N MET A 1 34.75 -5.33 -51.45
CA MET A 1 33.43 -5.64 -50.85
C MET A 1 33.47 -5.85 -49.33
N LYS A 2 34.53 -6.34 -48.72
CA LYS A 2 34.59 -6.53 -47.26
C LYS A 2 34.65 -5.21 -46.43
N ALA A 3 35.16 -4.14 -47.00
CA ALA A 3 35.30 -2.84 -46.29
C ALA A 3 33.97 -2.09 -46.12
N ILE A 4 33.03 -2.29 -47.04
CA ILE A 4 31.70 -1.61 -46.99
C ILE A 4 30.78 -2.20 -45.92
N ILE A 5 30.90 -3.52 -45.69
CA ILE A 5 30.07 -4.18 -44.65
C ILE A 5 30.54 -3.78 -43.24
N VAL A 6 31.85 -3.60 -43.06
CA VAL A 6 32.41 -3.15 -41.78
C VAL A 6 32.01 -1.68 -41.50
N LEU A 7 31.90 -0.86 -42.55
CA LEU A 7 31.50 0.54 -42.43
C LEU A 7 30.02 0.69 -42.05
N LEU A 8 29.15 -0.20 -42.58
CA LEU A 8 27.71 -0.19 -42.24
C LEU A 8 27.45 -0.65 -40.79
N MET A 9 28.19 -1.64 -40.30
CA MET A 9 28.07 -2.07 -38.89
C MET A 9 28.61 -1.03 -37.90
N VAL A 10 29.62 -0.27 -38.30
CA VAL A 10 30.16 0.82 -37.50
C VAL A 10 29.20 2.01 -37.44
N VAL A 11 28.43 2.25 -38.51
CA VAL A 11 27.43 3.34 -38.53
C VAL A 11 26.24 3.04 -37.66
N THR A 12 25.74 1.80 -37.63
CA THR A 12 24.64 1.42 -36.74
C THR A 12 25.05 1.35 -35.26
N SER A 13 26.28 0.88 -35.01
CA SER A 13 26.81 0.90 -33.65
C SER A 13 27.17 2.30 -33.13
N ASN A 14 27.48 3.23 -34.08
CA ASN A 14 27.78 4.60 -33.70
C ASN A 14 26.53 5.45 -33.40
N ALA A 15 25.37 5.15 -33.99
CA ALA A 15 24.14 5.83 -33.64
C ALA A 15 23.75 5.53 -32.18
N ASP A 16 23.85 4.27 -31.78
CA ASP A 16 23.61 3.85 -30.38
C ASP A 16 24.73 4.38 -29.47
N ARG A 17 25.96 4.47 -29.97
CA ARG A 17 27.09 5.03 -29.22
C ARG A 17 27.04 6.56 -29.11
N ILE A 18 26.43 7.28 -30.05
CA ILE A 18 26.27 8.74 -29.91
C ILE A 18 25.38 9.03 -28.71
N CYS A 19 24.27 8.32 -28.52
CA CYS A 19 23.43 8.49 -27.35
C CYS A 19 24.10 7.98 -26.07
N THR A 20 24.74 6.80 -26.11
CA THR A 20 25.51 6.27 -24.99
C THR A 20 26.86 6.95 -24.79
N GLY A 21 27.51 7.39 -25.85
CA GLY A 21 28.79 8.10 -25.80
C GLY A 21 28.69 9.47 -25.13
N ILE A 22 27.62 10.20 -25.39
CA ILE A 22 27.34 11.47 -24.71
C ILE A 22 27.06 11.23 -23.22
N THR A 23 26.44 10.10 -22.87
CA THR A 23 26.09 9.76 -21.49
C THR A 23 27.22 9.05 -20.73
N SER A 24 28.12 8.37 -21.40
CA SER A 24 29.23 7.58 -20.84
C SER A 24 30.62 8.12 -21.07
N SER A 25 30.80 9.09 -21.96
CA SER A 25 32.07 9.70 -22.25
C SER A 25 32.59 10.54 -21.09
N ASN A 26 33.90 10.45 -20.84
CA ASN A 26 34.59 11.34 -19.92
C ASN A 26 34.68 12.78 -20.45
N SER A 27 34.33 13.00 -21.72
CA SER A 27 34.30 14.31 -22.37
C SER A 27 32.89 14.59 -22.92
N PRO A 28 32.00 15.25 -22.13
CA PRO A 28 30.67 15.59 -22.58
C PRO A 28 30.59 16.61 -23.70
N HIS A 29 31.75 17.14 -24.13
CA HIS A 29 31.87 18.11 -25.19
C HIS A 29 32.28 17.49 -26.55
N VAL A 30 32.39 16.16 -26.59
CA VAL A 30 32.79 15.44 -27.80
C VAL A 30 31.61 14.70 -28.39
N VAL A 31 31.23 14.99 -29.61
CA VAL A 31 30.17 14.30 -30.35
C VAL A 31 30.82 13.52 -31.49
N LYS A 32 30.55 12.20 -31.52
CA LYS A 32 31.00 11.36 -32.63
C LYS A 32 30.04 11.45 -33.79
N THR A 33 30.55 11.82 -34.96
CA THR A 33 29.78 11.81 -36.20
C THR A 33 30.14 10.57 -37.03
N ALA A 34 29.20 10.13 -37.86
CA ALA A 34 29.36 8.94 -38.70
C ALA A 34 30.50 9.11 -39.77
N THR A 35 30.90 10.31 -40.09
CA THR A 35 31.83 10.61 -41.19
C THR A 35 33.13 11.24 -40.73
N GLN A 36 33.21 11.82 -39.55
CA GLN A 36 34.34 12.65 -39.13
C GLN A 36 34.94 12.28 -37.78
N GLY A 37 34.45 11.21 -37.13
CA GLY A 37 34.94 10.82 -35.82
C GLY A 37 34.43 11.74 -34.70
N GLU A 38 35.32 12.14 -33.81
CA GLU A 38 34.98 12.99 -32.66
C GLU A 38 35.16 14.46 -33.02
N VAL A 39 34.11 15.26 -32.80
CA VAL A 39 34.15 16.70 -32.98
C VAL A 39 34.04 17.38 -31.62
N ASN A 40 35.00 18.22 -31.31
CA ASN A 40 34.93 19.08 -30.14
C ASN A 40 33.92 20.17 -30.36
N VAL A 41 33.04 20.30 -29.34
CA VAL A 41 31.94 21.22 -29.39
C VAL A 41 32.14 22.31 -28.33
N THR A 42 32.34 23.54 -28.78
CA THR A 42 32.48 24.72 -27.92
C THR A 42 31.17 25.53 -27.91
N GLY A 43 30.92 26.24 -26.84
CA GLY A 43 29.70 27.06 -26.70
C GLY A 43 28.43 26.28 -26.47
N VAL A 44 28.51 25.20 -25.70
CA VAL A 44 27.44 24.23 -25.52
C VAL A 44 26.43 24.68 -24.47
N ILE A 45 25.16 24.64 -24.84
CA ILE A 45 24.05 24.88 -23.91
C ILE A 45 23.60 23.55 -23.28
N PRO A 46 23.50 23.44 -21.94
CA PRO A 46 22.99 22.24 -21.33
C PRO A 46 21.55 21.97 -21.76
N LEU A 47 21.27 20.76 -22.29
CA LEU A 47 19.93 20.30 -22.62
C LEU A 47 19.22 19.65 -21.41
N THR A 48 20.00 19.27 -20.41
CA THR A 48 19.51 18.61 -19.22
C THR A 48 20.03 19.29 -17.97
N THR A 49 19.21 19.23 -16.93
CA THR A 49 19.59 19.70 -15.60
C THR A 49 19.13 18.66 -14.59
N THR A 50 19.77 18.66 -13.42
CA THR A 50 19.27 17.93 -12.26
C THR A 50 18.06 18.68 -11.70
N PRO A 51 16.89 18.03 -11.57
CA PRO A 51 15.72 18.68 -10.99
C PRO A 51 15.97 19.05 -9.53
N THR A 52 15.33 20.11 -9.10
CA THR A 52 15.28 20.47 -7.69
C THR A 52 14.16 19.65 -7.03
N LYS A 53 14.42 19.15 -5.82
CA LYS A 53 13.40 18.46 -5.03
C LYS A 53 12.23 19.40 -4.75
N SER A 54 11.02 18.93 -5.06
CA SER A 54 9.77 19.66 -4.85
C SER A 54 8.75 18.80 -4.11
N HIS A 55 7.62 19.41 -3.77
CA HIS A 55 6.48 18.66 -3.21
C HIS A 55 5.91 17.69 -4.24
N PHE A 56 5.34 16.58 -3.74
CA PHE A 56 4.48 15.75 -4.56
C PHE A 56 3.21 16.52 -4.93
N ALA A 57 2.60 16.15 -6.03
CA ALA A 57 1.46 16.85 -6.61
C ALA A 57 0.45 15.83 -7.17
N ASN A 58 -0.71 16.32 -7.55
CA ASN A 58 -1.64 15.54 -8.36
C ASN A 58 -1.07 15.40 -9.78
N LEU A 59 -1.11 14.19 -10.32
CA LEU A 59 -0.69 13.97 -11.69
C LEU A 59 -1.76 14.55 -12.64
N LYS A 60 -1.34 15.37 -13.59
CA LYS A 60 -2.27 15.97 -14.57
C LYS A 60 -3.06 14.90 -15.32
N GLY A 61 -4.36 15.11 -15.44
CA GLY A 61 -5.27 14.21 -16.14
C GLY A 61 -5.56 12.88 -15.47
N THR A 62 -5.09 12.69 -14.23
CA THR A 62 -5.26 11.44 -13.49
C THR A 62 -5.49 11.74 -12.02
N GLU A 63 -6.53 11.15 -11.44
CA GLU A 63 -6.74 11.27 -9.99
C GLU A 63 -5.62 10.58 -9.23
N THR A 64 -5.05 11.29 -8.26
CA THR A 64 -3.94 10.83 -7.44
C THR A 64 -4.40 10.74 -5.99
N ARG A 65 -4.18 9.55 -5.40
CA ARG A 65 -4.57 9.26 -4.03
C ARG A 65 -3.38 9.47 -3.09
N GLY A 66 -3.57 10.33 -2.10
CA GLY A 66 -2.68 10.45 -0.95
C GLY A 66 -3.18 9.60 0.22
N LYS A 67 -3.82 10.23 1.20
CA LYS A 67 -4.52 9.52 2.29
C LYS A 67 -5.66 8.68 1.72
N LEU A 68 -5.91 7.51 2.30
CA LEU A 68 -7.05 6.67 1.90
C LEU A 68 -8.38 7.42 2.09
N CYS A 69 -8.55 8.09 3.22
CA CYS A 69 -9.75 8.88 3.50
C CYS A 69 -9.36 10.33 3.83
N PRO A 70 -9.30 11.24 2.82
CA PRO A 70 -8.91 12.64 3.07
C PRO A 70 -9.82 13.37 4.06
N LYS A 71 -11.09 12.98 4.14
CA LYS A 71 -12.09 13.59 5.03
C LYS A 71 -12.08 12.99 6.45
N CYS A 72 -11.37 11.90 6.67
CA CYS A 72 -11.27 11.26 7.98
C CYS A 72 -10.20 11.99 8.82
N LEU A 73 -10.61 12.95 9.62
CA LEU A 73 -9.71 13.72 10.45
C LEU A 73 -9.14 12.88 11.61
N ASN A 74 -7.87 13.10 11.92
CA ASN A 74 -7.17 12.39 12.99
C ASN A 74 -7.13 10.85 12.83
N CYS A 75 -7.27 10.36 11.61
CA CYS A 75 -7.20 8.95 11.28
C CYS A 75 -5.94 8.66 10.48
N THR A 76 -5.24 7.60 10.84
CA THR A 76 -4.19 7.03 10.00
C THR A 76 -4.81 6.13 8.93
N ASP A 77 -4.04 5.79 7.91
CA ASP A 77 -4.55 4.88 6.88
C ASP A 77 -4.82 3.47 7.42
N LEU A 78 -4.09 3.04 8.43
CA LEU A 78 -4.39 1.78 9.11
C LEU A 78 -5.68 1.87 9.93
N ASP A 79 -5.95 2.99 10.60
CA ASP A 79 -7.25 3.24 11.25
C ASP A 79 -8.41 3.10 10.25
N VAL A 80 -8.26 3.67 9.07
CA VAL A 80 -9.26 3.59 7.99
C VAL A 80 -9.40 2.14 7.50
N ALA A 81 -8.30 1.47 7.24
CA ALA A 81 -8.31 0.10 6.74
C ALA A 81 -8.95 -0.90 7.71
N LEU A 82 -8.82 -0.67 9.01
CA LEU A 82 -9.44 -1.49 10.05
C LEU A 82 -10.89 -1.07 10.36
N GLY A 83 -11.35 0.05 9.84
CA GLY A 83 -12.69 0.55 10.12
C GLY A 83 -12.85 1.09 11.54
N ARG A 84 -11.85 1.75 12.09
CA ARG A 84 -11.95 2.44 13.37
C ARG A 84 -13.15 3.39 13.36
N PRO A 85 -13.97 3.47 14.44
CA PRO A 85 -15.06 4.44 14.51
C PRO A 85 -14.60 5.86 14.21
N LYS A 86 -15.40 6.62 13.48
CA LYS A 86 -15.09 7.98 12.97
C LYS A 86 -14.01 8.01 11.87
N CYS A 87 -13.46 6.87 11.48
CA CYS A 87 -12.47 6.73 10.40
C CYS A 87 -13.04 5.98 9.19
N THR A 88 -14.32 5.99 9.01
CA THR A 88 -15.01 5.41 7.85
C THR A 88 -15.51 6.51 6.92
N GLY A 89 -15.40 6.30 5.64
CA GLY A 89 -15.83 7.25 4.63
C GLY A 89 -15.65 6.70 3.23
N LYS A 90 -16.11 7.48 2.25
CA LYS A 90 -15.90 7.12 0.85
C LYS A 90 -14.42 7.26 0.48
N ILE A 91 -13.87 6.21 -0.08
CA ILE A 91 -12.49 6.22 -0.60
C ILE A 91 -12.54 6.67 -2.06
N PRO A 92 -11.85 7.76 -2.42
CA PRO A 92 -11.78 8.21 -3.81
C PRO A 92 -11.12 7.15 -4.70
N SER A 93 -11.65 6.94 -5.90
CA SER A 93 -10.99 6.14 -6.92
C SER A 93 -9.73 6.84 -7.39
N ALA A 94 -8.68 6.09 -7.65
CA ALA A 94 -7.43 6.68 -8.14
C ALA A 94 -6.63 5.70 -8.98
N ARG A 95 -6.10 6.19 -10.10
CA ARG A 95 -5.19 5.46 -10.97
C ARG A 95 -3.73 5.57 -10.54
N VAL A 96 -3.44 6.53 -9.68
CA VAL A 96 -2.12 6.74 -9.08
C VAL A 96 -2.29 6.93 -7.58
N SER A 97 -1.45 6.29 -6.81
CA SER A 97 -1.44 6.38 -5.35
C SER A 97 -0.04 6.67 -4.83
N ILE A 98 0.03 7.53 -3.83
CA ILE A 98 1.28 7.87 -3.14
C ILE A 98 1.40 7.00 -1.90
N LEU A 99 2.46 6.19 -1.84
CA LEU A 99 2.82 5.44 -0.66
C LEU A 99 3.66 6.34 0.24
N HIS A 100 3.01 6.94 1.23
CA HIS A 100 3.65 7.93 2.11
C HIS A 100 4.07 7.34 3.46
N GLU A 101 3.61 6.14 3.81
CA GLU A 101 3.99 5.41 5.02
C GLU A 101 4.38 3.98 4.66
N VAL A 102 5.60 3.58 5.03
CA VAL A 102 6.10 2.21 4.81
C VAL A 102 5.58 1.27 5.90
N ARG A 103 5.50 1.75 7.13
CA ARG A 103 5.02 1.01 8.30
C ARG A 103 3.89 1.78 8.99
N PRO A 104 2.67 1.73 8.44
CA PRO A 104 1.52 2.41 9.04
C PRO A 104 1.23 1.88 10.45
N VAL A 105 0.75 2.77 11.31
CA VAL A 105 0.30 2.47 12.67
C VAL A 105 -1.12 2.97 12.87
N THR A 106 -1.80 2.46 13.88
CA THR A 106 -3.06 3.03 14.35
C THR A 106 -2.80 4.20 15.30
N SER A 107 -3.72 5.16 15.34
CA SER A 107 -3.63 6.31 16.23
C SER A 107 -4.65 6.29 17.35
N GLY A 108 -5.45 5.23 17.45
CA GLY A 108 -6.45 5.07 18.50
C GLY A 108 -7.16 3.74 18.43
N CYS A 109 -8.17 3.56 19.29
CA CYS A 109 -8.94 2.37 19.47
C CYS A 109 -8.20 1.31 20.32
N PHE A 110 -8.52 0.03 20.18
CA PHE A 110 -7.99 -1.03 21.03
C PHE A 110 -6.52 -1.34 20.71
N PRO A 111 -5.66 -1.61 21.71
CA PRO A 111 -4.24 -1.86 21.47
C PRO A 111 -3.98 -3.08 20.60
N ILE A 112 -3.22 -2.88 19.54
CA ILE A 112 -2.88 -3.91 18.54
C ILE A 112 -1.41 -4.27 18.68
N MET A 113 -1.11 -5.56 18.67
CA MET A 113 0.25 -6.07 18.49
C MET A 113 0.56 -6.14 16.99
N HIS A 114 0.91 -5.01 16.40
CA HIS A 114 1.07 -4.84 14.94
C HIS A 114 2.13 -5.78 14.34
N ASP A 115 3.19 -6.08 15.05
CA ASP A 115 4.31 -6.84 14.52
C ASP A 115 4.10 -8.37 14.55
N ARG A 116 2.96 -8.82 15.07
CA ARG A 116 2.61 -10.24 15.09
C ARG A 116 2.08 -10.74 13.75
N THR A 117 1.67 -9.85 12.86
CA THR A 117 1.10 -10.18 11.56
C THR A 117 1.58 -9.19 10.49
N LYS A 118 1.08 -9.38 9.29
CA LYS A 118 1.29 -8.47 8.15
C LYS A 118 0.29 -7.31 8.10
N ILE A 119 -0.45 -7.02 9.19
CA ILE A 119 -1.53 -6.02 9.15
C ILE A 119 -1.09 -4.64 8.72
N ARG A 120 0.14 -4.25 9.02
CA ARG A 120 0.71 -2.97 8.57
C ARG A 120 0.77 -2.84 7.05
N GLN A 121 0.74 -3.95 6.32
CA GLN A 121 0.73 -3.95 4.84
C GLN A 121 -0.65 -3.68 4.25
N LEU A 122 -1.72 -3.77 5.04
CA LEU A 122 -3.10 -3.63 4.54
C LEU A 122 -3.36 -2.29 3.85
N PRO A 123 -3.02 -1.13 4.41
CA PRO A 123 -3.24 0.15 3.72
C PRO A 123 -2.52 0.22 2.38
N ASN A 124 -1.31 -0.30 2.30
CA ASN A 124 -0.51 -0.28 1.07
C ASN A 124 -1.01 -1.29 0.03
N LEU A 125 -1.57 -2.41 0.48
CA LEU A 125 -2.30 -3.32 -0.41
C LEU A 125 -3.50 -2.60 -1.04
N LEU A 126 -4.31 -1.92 -0.24
CA LEU A 126 -5.47 -1.15 -0.71
C LEU A 126 -5.09 -0.07 -1.73
N ARG A 127 -3.94 0.60 -1.55
CA ARG A 127 -3.44 1.60 -2.50
C ARG A 127 -3.20 1.05 -3.90
N GLY A 128 -2.93 -0.23 -4.04
CA GLY A 128 -2.72 -0.89 -5.33
C GLY A 128 -3.98 -1.06 -6.17
N TYR A 129 -5.15 -0.78 -5.61
CA TYR A 129 -6.44 -0.86 -6.31
C TYR A 129 -6.96 0.52 -6.68
N GLU A 130 -7.54 0.62 -7.88
CA GLU A 130 -8.18 1.86 -8.34
C GLU A 130 -9.46 2.16 -7.56
N HIS A 131 -10.31 1.16 -7.40
CA HIS A 131 -11.59 1.25 -6.71
C HIS A 131 -11.58 0.44 -5.43
N ILE A 132 -11.96 1.08 -4.34
CA ILE A 132 -11.97 0.47 -3.01
C ILE A 132 -13.23 0.95 -2.28
N ARG A 133 -13.98 0.02 -1.72
CA ARG A 133 -15.13 0.35 -0.88
C ARG A 133 -15.26 -0.64 0.27
N LEU A 134 -15.66 -0.15 1.42
CA LEU A 134 -16.05 -0.99 2.53
C LEU A 134 -17.49 -1.48 2.29
N SER A 135 -17.76 -2.76 2.52
CA SER A 135 -19.10 -3.33 2.32
C SER A 135 -20.13 -2.68 3.26
N THR A 136 -21.37 -2.63 2.81
CA THR A 136 -22.48 -2.17 3.63
C THR A 136 -23.00 -3.26 4.56
N HIS A 137 -22.89 -4.52 4.15
CA HIS A 137 -23.32 -5.69 4.91
C HIS A 137 -22.16 -6.38 5.61
N ASN A 138 -22.47 -7.03 6.72
CA ASN A 138 -21.53 -7.89 7.41
C ASN A 138 -21.42 -9.23 6.68
N VAL A 139 -20.21 -9.74 6.55
CA VAL A 139 -19.95 -11.02 5.86
C VAL A 139 -20.38 -12.23 6.69
N ILE A 140 -20.43 -12.08 8.01
CA ILE A 140 -20.83 -13.13 8.97
C ILE A 140 -21.78 -12.56 9.99
N ASN A 141 -22.79 -13.35 10.38
CA ASN A 141 -23.59 -13.08 11.57
C ASN A 141 -22.79 -13.54 12.80
N ALA A 142 -22.09 -12.61 13.43
CA ALA A 142 -21.20 -12.89 14.54
C ALA A 142 -21.93 -13.37 15.80
N GLU A 143 -23.12 -12.87 16.08
CA GLU A 143 -23.87 -13.23 17.26
C GLU A 143 -24.22 -14.73 17.29
N ASN A 144 -24.48 -15.32 16.15
CA ASN A 144 -24.91 -16.72 15.99
C ASN A 144 -23.80 -17.62 15.41
N ALA A 145 -22.55 -17.17 15.41
CA ALA A 145 -21.44 -17.99 14.93
C ALA A 145 -21.20 -19.21 15.84
N PRO A 146 -20.60 -20.29 15.32
CA PRO A 146 -20.30 -21.48 16.12
C PRO A 146 -19.53 -21.15 17.40
N GLY A 147 -19.92 -21.79 18.49
CA GLY A 147 -19.37 -21.54 19.82
C GLY A 147 -20.16 -20.50 20.65
N GLY A 148 -21.15 -19.87 20.03
CA GLY A 148 -22.03 -18.90 20.66
C GLY A 148 -23.26 -19.51 21.35
N PRO A 149 -24.26 -18.65 21.65
CA PRO A 149 -24.41 -17.27 21.20
C PRO A 149 -23.41 -16.30 21.80
N TYR A 150 -23.07 -15.26 20.99
CA TYR A 150 -22.11 -14.24 21.39
C TYR A 150 -22.78 -12.89 21.63
N LYS A 151 -22.25 -12.16 22.59
CA LYS A 151 -22.41 -10.73 22.73
C LYS A 151 -21.25 -10.05 22.01
N ILE A 152 -21.55 -9.02 21.25
CA ILE A 152 -20.50 -8.27 20.51
C ILE A 152 -19.87 -7.26 21.47
N GLY A 153 -18.58 -7.42 21.70
CA GLY A 153 -17.80 -6.58 22.59
C GLY A 153 -17.55 -5.19 22.03
N THR A 154 -17.47 -4.23 22.93
CA THR A 154 -17.11 -2.85 22.62
C THR A 154 -16.09 -2.36 23.64
N SER A 155 -15.41 -1.25 23.34
CA SER A 155 -14.41 -0.67 24.22
C SER A 155 -14.54 0.85 24.32
N GLY A 156 -14.29 1.38 25.51
CA GLY A 156 -14.16 2.82 25.72
C GLY A 156 -12.95 3.44 25.01
N SER A 157 -11.96 2.62 24.64
CA SER A 157 -10.83 3.05 23.81
C SER A 157 -11.21 3.31 22.35
N CYS A 158 -12.38 2.85 21.91
CA CYS A 158 -12.91 3.00 20.56
C CYS A 158 -14.22 3.81 20.58
N PRO A 159 -14.20 5.10 20.92
CA PRO A 159 -15.43 5.88 21.02
C PRO A 159 -16.11 5.97 19.64
N ASN A 160 -17.40 5.68 19.60
CA ASN A 160 -18.22 5.82 18.41
C ASN A 160 -18.63 7.29 18.17
N VAL A 161 -19.45 7.55 17.15
CA VAL A 161 -19.87 8.91 16.76
C VAL A 161 -20.63 9.67 17.85
N THR A 162 -21.24 8.96 18.79
CA THR A 162 -21.93 9.53 19.96
C THR A 162 -21.07 9.50 21.22
N ASN A 163 -19.79 9.23 21.11
CA ASN A 163 -18.82 9.06 22.20
C ASN A 163 -19.14 7.91 23.17
N GLY A 164 -20.02 6.99 22.79
CA GLY A 164 -20.19 5.71 23.47
C GLY A 164 -19.09 4.73 23.08
N ASN A 165 -19.12 3.55 23.72
CA ASN A 165 -18.19 2.48 23.39
C ASN A 165 -18.43 1.93 21.98
N GLY A 166 -17.37 1.69 21.25
CA GLY A 166 -17.41 1.13 19.91
C GLY A 166 -16.36 0.06 19.69
N PHE A 167 -16.19 -0.34 18.44
CA PHE A 167 -15.15 -1.23 17.99
C PHE A 167 -14.91 -1.03 16.49
N PHE A 168 -13.92 -1.71 15.94
CA PHE A 168 -13.63 -1.66 14.49
C PHE A 168 -14.80 -2.19 13.67
N ALA A 169 -15.18 -1.49 12.62
CA ALA A 169 -16.30 -1.90 11.75
C ALA A 169 -15.99 -3.19 10.95
N THR A 170 -14.74 -3.51 10.77
CA THR A 170 -14.31 -4.71 10.03
C THR A 170 -14.37 -5.99 10.85
N MET A 171 -14.55 -5.91 12.17
CA MET A 171 -14.49 -7.05 13.07
C MET A 171 -15.56 -6.97 14.15
N ALA A 172 -15.97 -8.13 14.64
CA ALA A 172 -16.82 -8.27 15.80
C ALA A 172 -16.10 -9.05 16.91
N TRP A 173 -16.00 -8.44 18.06
CA TRP A 173 -15.43 -9.07 19.24
C TRP A 173 -16.47 -10.00 19.86
N ALA A 174 -16.32 -11.31 19.60
CA ALA A 174 -17.26 -12.34 20.00
C ALA A 174 -16.99 -12.80 21.43
N VAL A 175 -17.85 -12.36 22.36
CA VAL A 175 -17.80 -12.76 23.77
C VAL A 175 -18.99 -13.69 24.06
N PRO A 176 -18.80 -14.88 24.65
CA PRO A 176 -19.92 -15.75 25.01
C PRO A 176 -20.94 -15.00 25.83
N LYS A 177 -22.22 -15.08 25.40
CA LYS A 177 -23.31 -14.26 25.96
C LYS A 177 -23.73 -14.70 27.36
N ASN A 178 -23.71 -15.99 27.59
CA ASN A 178 -24.15 -16.58 28.86
C ASN A 178 -22.99 -17.29 29.54
N ASP A 179 -22.96 -17.31 30.87
CA ASP A 179 -21.91 -18.00 31.63
C ASP A 179 -21.80 -19.49 31.30
N LYS A 180 -22.92 -20.12 30.95
CA LYS A 180 -22.92 -21.53 30.47
C LYS A 180 -22.15 -21.77 29.22
N ASN A 181 -22.01 -20.74 28.37
CA ASN A 181 -21.25 -20.80 27.10
C ASN A 181 -19.81 -20.40 27.28
N LYS A 182 -19.42 -19.88 28.44
CA LYS A 182 -18.03 -19.54 28.77
C LYS A 182 -17.29 -20.81 29.19
N THR A 183 -16.82 -21.52 28.16
CA THR A 183 -16.09 -22.78 28.31
C THR A 183 -14.99 -22.88 27.27
N ALA A 184 -14.01 -23.71 27.57
CA ALA A 184 -13.04 -24.10 26.56
C ALA A 184 -13.73 -24.71 25.33
N THR A 185 -13.21 -24.48 24.15
CA THR A 185 -13.73 -25.07 22.93
C THR A 185 -12.64 -25.82 22.19
N ASN A 186 -13.01 -26.87 21.48
CA ASN A 186 -12.20 -27.35 20.37
C ASN A 186 -12.20 -26.31 19.25
N PRO A 187 -11.20 -26.30 18.36
CA PRO A 187 -11.21 -25.40 17.22
C PRO A 187 -12.51 -25.49 16.42
N LEU A 188 -13.13 -24.33 16.20
CA LEU A 188 -14.38 -24.17 15.46
C LEU A 188 -14.03 -23.60 14.07
N THR A 189 -14.72 -24.05 13.04
CA THR A 189 -14.45 -23.62 11.68
C THR A 189 -15.66 -22.93 11.07
N ILE A 190 -15.44 -21.80 10.41
CA ILE A 190 -16.46 -21.12 9.60
C ILE A 190 -15.93 -20.88 8.19
N GLU A 191 -16.84 -20.89 7.24
CA GLU A 191 -16.60 -20.36 5.92
C GLU A 191 -16.89 -18.85 5.90
N VAL A 192 -16.04 -18.09 5.24
CA VAL A 192 -16.24 -16.67 4.99
C VAL A 192 -16.73 -16.52 3.55
N PRO A 193 -18.02 -16.20 3.35
CA PRO A 193 -18.55 -16.09 2.00
C PRO A 193 -17.97 -14.91 1.25
N TYR A 194 -17.97 -14.99 -0.08
CA TYR A 194 -17.65 -13.89 -0.96
C TYR A 194 -18.90 -13.04 -1.18
N ILE A 195 -18.88 -11.79 -0.76
CA ILE A 195 -20.04 -10.87 -0.85
C ILE A 195 -19.78 -9.66 -1.75
N CYS A 196 -18.57 -9.49 -2.27
CA CYS A 196 -18.23 -8.43 -3.21
C CYS A 196 -18.85 -8.69 -4.59
N THR A 197 -18.77 -7.73 -5.48
CA THR A 197 -19.23 -7.89 -6.86
C THR A 197 -18.24 -8.75 -7.66
N GLU A 198 -18.73 -9.55 -8.58
CA GLU A 198 -17.90 -10.37 -9.46
C GLU A 198 -16.78 -9.54 -10.10
N GLY A 199 -15.57 -10.08 -10.09
CA GLY A 199 -14.36 -9.42 -10.59
C GLY A 199 -13.61 -8.60 -9.54
N GLU A 200 -14.20 -8.34 -8.38
CA GLU A 200 -13.52 -7.68 -7.28
C GLU A 200 -12.76 -8.70 -6.39
N ASP A 201 -11.66 -8.25 -5.80
CA ASP A 201 -11.04 -8.95 -4.68
C ASP A 201 -11.74 -8.56 -3.38
N GLN A 202 -12.00 -9.55 -2.54
CA GLN A 202 -12.52 -9.31 -1.20
C GLN A 202 -11.40 -9.42 -0.18
N ILE A 203 -11.15 -8.33 0.53
CA ILE A 203 -10.14 -8.30 1.58
C ILE A 203 -10.87 -8.34 2.92
N THR A 204 -10.71 -9.46 3.60
CA THR A 204 -11.41 -9.80 4.85
C THR A 204 -10.46 -9.63 6.02
N VAL A 205 -10.80 -8.75 6.94
CA VAL A 205 -10.05 -8.48 8.17
C VAL A 205 -10.62 -9.34 9.29
N TRP A 206 -9.76 -9.95 10.08
CA TRP A 206 -10.12 -10.75 11.24
C TRP A 206 -9.01 -10.67 12.29
N GLY A 207 -9.22 -11.25 13.44
CA GLY A 207 -8.20 -11.25 14.46
C GLY A 207 -8.63 -11.97 15.72
N PHE A 208 -7.91 -11.75 16.79
CA PHE A 208 -8.25 -12.31 18.09
C PHE A 208 -7.76 -11.40 19.23
N HIS A 209 -8.50 -11.48 20.32
CA HIS A 209 -8.21 -10.81 21.58
C HIS A 209 -7.59 -11.80 22.56
N SER A 210 -6.61 -11.33 23.32
CA SER A 210 -6.13 -12.07 24.49
C SER A 210 -5.81 -11.10 25.62
N ASP A 211 -5.81 -11.64 26.83
CA ASP A 211 -5.61 -10.90 28.07
C ASP A 211 -4.83 -11.78 29.07
N ASN A 212 -4.69 -11.35 30.29
CA ASN A 212 -4.13 -12.20 31.33
C ASN A 212 -5.07 -13.38 31.66
N GLU A 213 -4.58 -14.38 32.39
CA GLU A 213 -5.35 -15.59 32.70
C GLU A 213 -6.69 -15.28 33.37
N THR A 214 -6.71 -14.34 34.30
CA THR A 214 -7.92 -13.96 35.05
C THR A 214 -8.97 -13.39 34.12
N GLN A 215 -8.59 -12.47 33.23
CA GLN A 215 -9.52 -11.85 32.29
C GLN A 215 -9.97 -12.84 31.20
N MET A 216 -9.08 -13.71 30.72
CA MET A 216 -9.44 -14.75 29.76
C MET A 216 -10.48 -15.71 30.34
N ALA A 217 -10.29 -16.17 31.57
CA ALA A 217 -11.26 -17.00 32.27
C ALA A 217 -12.61 -16.29 32.46
N LYS A 218 -12.57 -15.03 32.86
CA LYS A 218 -13.77 -14.20 33.07
C LYS A 218 -14.55 -13.96 31.78
N LEU A 219 -13.88 -13.62 30.70
CA LEU A 219 -14.50 -13.30 29.42
C LEU A 219 -14.98 -14.55 28.67
N TYR A 220 -14.15 -15.59 28.65
CA TYR A 220 -14.32 -16.71 27.74
C TYR A 220 -14.49 -18.07 28.43
N GLY A 221 -14.12 -18.16 29.69
CA GLY A 221 -14.13 -19.43 30.41
C GLY A 221 -12.95 -20.35 30.09
N ASP A 222 -11.92 -19.82 29.49
CA ASP A 222 -10.68 -20.53 29.14
C ASP A 222 -9.49 -19.58 29.22
N SER A 223 -8.48 -19.96 29.98
CA SER A 223 -7.26 -19.18 30.19
C SER A 223 -6.01 -19.75 29.50
N LYS A 224 -6.18 -20.82 28.71
CA LYS A 224 -5.09 -21.41 27.93
C LYS A 224 -4.85 -20.66 26.64
N PRO A 225 -3.64 -20.75 26.05
CA PRO A 225 -3.39 -20.24 24.70
C PRO A 225 -4.41 -20.79 23.69
N GLN A 226 -5.00 -19.91 22.89
CA GLN A 226 -6.03 -20.24 21.90
C GLN A 226 -5.42 -20.32 20.50
N LYS A 227 -5.98 -21.16 19.65
CA LYS A 227 -5.48 -21.42 18.30
C LYS A 227 -6.39 -20.81 17.24
N PHE A 228 -5.78 -20.19 16.23
CA PHE A 228 -6.48 -19.51 15.14
C PHE A 228 -5.81 -19.82 13.82
N THR A 229 -6.60 -20.04 12.80
CA THR A 229 -6.12 -20.34 11.45
C THR A 229 -6.99 -19.61 10.44
N SER A 230 -6.40 -19.05 9.41
CA SER A 230 -7.14 -18.57 8.23
C SER A 230 -6.57 -19.19 6.96
N SER A 231 -7.45 -19.39 5.99
CA SER A 231 -7.07 -19.90 4.68
C SER A 231 -7.91 -19.22 3.59
N ALA A 232 -7.24 -18.64 2.62
CA ALA A 232 -7.84 -18.07 1.42
C ALA A 232 -6.81 -18.02 0.30
N ASN A 233 -7.25 -18.25 -0.93
CA ASN A 233 -6.40 -18.15 -2.12
C ASN A 233 -5.08 -18.91 -2.00
N GLY A 234 -5.11 -20.10 -1.40
CA GLY A 234 -3.92 -20.95 -1.19
C GLY A 234 -2.98 -20.48 -0.07
N VAL A 235 -3.30 -19.39 0.62
CA VAL A 235 -2.50 -18.88 1.75
C VAL A 235 -3.16 -19.29 3.05
N THR A 236 -2.43 -20.03 3.87
CA THR A 236 -2.85 -20.45 5.21
C THR A 236 -1.93 -19.87 6.27
N THR A 237 -2.53 -19.28 7.31
CA THR A 237 -1.79 -18.71 8.45
C THR A 237 -2.30 -19.31 9.75
N HIS A 238 -1.36 -19.55 10.69
CA HIS A 238 -1.65 -20.14 11.99
C HIS A 238 -1.15 -19.21 13.09
N TYR A 239 -1.96 -19.06 14.14
CA TYR A 239 -1.63 -18.26 15.31
C TYR A 239 -1.95 -19.01 16.59
N VAL A 240 -1.18 -18.74 17.63
CA VAL A 240 -1.46 -19.13 19.00
C VAL A 240 -1.45 -17.87 19.86
N SER A 241 -2.47 -17.64 20.65
CA SER A 241 -2.56 -16.43 21.47
C SER A 241 -1.53 -16.46 22.61
N GLN A 242 -0.98 -15.31 22.93
CA GLN A 242 -0.20 -15.06 24.11
C GLN A 242 -1.14 -14.75 25.28
N ILE A 243 -0.89 -15.35 26.46
CA ILE A 243 -1.66 -15.09 27.68
C ILE A 243 -0.81 -14.24 28.62
N GLY A 244 -1.18 -12.98 28.77
CA GLY A 244 -0.44 -12.03 29.60
C GLY A 244 0.95 -11.68 29.07
N GLY A 245 1.69 -10.87 29.82
CA GLY A 245 3.06 -10.50 29.47
C GLY A 245 3.19 -9.69 28.17
N PHE A 246 2.20 -8.90 27.84
CA PHE A 246 2.15 -8.15 26.58
C PHE A 246 3.15 -6.98 26.56
N PRO A 247 3.60 -6.58 25.37
CA PRO A 247 4.34 -5.33 25.19
C PRO A 247 3.56 -4.13 25.70
N ASN A 248 4.27 -3.08 26.08
CA ASN A 248 3.65 -1.83 26.46
C ASN A 248 2.80 -1.27 25.31
N GLN A 249 1.69 -0.64 25.68
CA GLN A 249 0.80 0.04 24.77
C GLN A 249 1.45 1.36 24.32
N THR A 250 1.95 1.45 23.10
CA THR A 250 2.80 2.57 22.66
C THR A 250 2.27 3.39 21.48
N GLU A 251 1.41 2.84 20.64
CA GLU A 251 1.13 3.44 19.33
C GLU A 251 -0.33 3.80 19.08
N ASP A 252 -1.25 3.45 19.94
CA ASP A 252 -2.68 3.44 19.66
C ASP A 252 -3.48 4.54 20.36
N GLY A 253 -2.86 5.40 21.14
CA GLY A 253 -3.50 6.57 21.74
C GLY A 253 -4.80 6.31 22.52
N GLY A 254 -5.15 5.05 22.77
CA GLY A 254 -6.36 4.65 23.49
C GLY A 254 -6.19 4.66 25.00
N LEU A 255 -7.28 4.33 25.72
CA LEU A 255 -7.24 4.14 27.16
C LEU A 255 -6.36 2.94 27.54
N PRO A 256 -5.74 2.95 28.73
CA PRO A 256 -4.97 1.79 29.18
C PRO A 256 -5.82 0.52 29.21
N GLN A 257 -5.30 -0.57 28.63
CA GLN A 257 -5.94 -1.88 28.55
C GLN A 257 -4.99 -2.96 29.05
N SER A 258 -5.49 -3.94 29.77
CA SER A 258 -4.73 -5.13 30.15
C SER A 258 -4.54 -6.09 28.97
N GLY A 259 -5.51 -6.14 28.08
CA GLY A 259 -5.51 -7.00 26.90
C GLY A 259 -4.91 -6.37 25.67
N ARG A 260 -4.71 -7.22 24.66
CA ARG A 260 -4.23 -6.82 23.31
C ARG A 260 -5.03 -7.57 22.27
N ILE A 261 -5.01 -7.05 21.05
CA ILE A 261 -5.53 -7.78 19.89
C ILE A 261 -4.41 -8.01 18.86
N VAL A 262 -4.55 -9.10 18.15
CA VAL A 262 -3.78 -9.43 16.96
C VAL A 262 -4.74 -9.43 15.81
N VAL A 263 -4.42 -8.71 14.76
CA VAL A 263 -5.28 -8.53 13.59
C VAL A 263 -4.52 -8.95 12.34
N ASP A 264 -5.21 -9.62 11.45
CA ASP A 264 -4.69 -10.04 10.15
C ASP A 264 -5.75 -9.85 9.07
N TYR A 265 -5.37 -10.08 7.83
CA TYR A 265 -6.30 -10.04 6.70
C TYR A 265 -6.01 -11.19 5.74
N MET A 266 -7.04 -11.60 5.02
CA MET A 266 -6.93 -12.53 3.91
C MET A 266 -7.56 -11.94 2.65
N VAL A 267 -7.00 -12.31 1.51
CA VAL A 267 -7.48 -11.88 0.19
C VAL A 267 -8.26 -13.04 -0.44
N GLN A 268 -9.53 -12.81 -0.71
CA GLN A 268 -10.41 -13.76 -1.40
C GLN A 268 -10.62 -13.28 -2.83
N LYS A 269 -10.25 -14.11 -3.78
CA LYS A 269 -10.47 -13.82 -5.20
C LYS A 269 -11.95 -13.93 -5.54
N SER A 270 -12.35 -13.34 -6.67
CA SER A 270 -13.75 -13.31 -7.12
C SER A 270 -14.44 -14.65 -7.02
N GLY A 271 -15.56 -14.69 -6.31
CA GLY A 271 -16.39 -15.88 -6.11
C GLY A 271 -15.79 -16.96 -5.21
N LYS A 272 -14.65 -16.71 -4.56
CA LYS A 272 -13.98 -17.70 -3.71
C LYS A 272 -14.25 -17.46 -2.23
N THR A 273 -14.54 -18.54 -1.51
CA THR A 273 -14.71 -18.51 -0.06
C THR A 273 -13.36 -18.50 0.66
N GLY A 274 -13.34 -17.98 1.87
CA GLY A 274 -12.25 -18.14 2.82
C GLY A 274 -12.69 -19.04 3.98
N THR A 275 -11.74 -19.45 4.80
CA THR A 275 -11.99 -20.28 5.97
C THR A 275 -11.25 -19.71 7.18
N ILE A 276 -11.93 -19.66 8.32
CA ILE A 276 -11.31 -19.29 9.61
C ILE A 276 -11.61 -20.40 10.60
N THR A 277 -10.56 -20.87 11.26
CA THR A 277 -10.66 -21.79 12.40
C THR A 277 -10.24 -21.03 13.64
N TYR A 278 -11.04 -21.11 14.69
CA TYR A 278 -10.87 -20.24 15.86
C TYR A 278 -11.26 -20.92 17.16
N GLN A 279 -10.83 -20.32 18.23
CA GLN A 279 -11.23 -20.61 19.59
C GLN A 279 -11.63 -19.31 20.29
N ARG A 280 -11.54 -19.26 21.61
CA ARG A 280 -11.99 -18.11 22.39
C ARG A 280 -11.12 -16.87 22.18
N GLY A 281 -11.78 -15.73 22.10
CA GLY A 281 -11.16 -14.45 21.81
C GLY A 281 -11.24 -14.03 20.34
N ILE A 282 -11.92 -14.79 19.49
CA ILE A 282 -12.06 -14.48 18.07
C ILE A 282 -12.64 -13.08 17.82
N LEU A 283 -12.05 -12.37 16.89
CA LEU A 283 -12.60 -11.18 16.26
C LEU A 283 -13.09 -11.60 14.87
N LEU A 284 -14.37 -11.87 14.78
CA LEU A 284 -15.00 -12.37 13.55
C LEU A 284 -15.06 -11.27 12.49
N PRO A 285 -14.81 -11.59 11.22
CA PRO A 285 -14.91 -10.61 10.15
C PRO A 285 -16.35 -10.07 10.06
N GLN A 286 -16.47 -8.77 9.81
CA GLN A 286 -17.74 -8.08 9.62
C GLN A 286 -17.79 -7.40 8.26
N LYS A 287 -17.52 -6.11 8.19
CA LYS A 287 -17.41 -5.43 6.90
C LYS A 287 -16.10 -5.78 6.22
N VAL A 288 -16.15 -5.96 4.91
CA VAL A 288 -15.00 -6.34 4.08
C VAL A 288 -14.70 -5.25 3.08
N TRP A 289 -13.44 -5.19 2.63
CA TRP A 289 -13.04 -4.32 1.53
C TRP A 289 -13.29 -5.04 0.20
N CYS A 290 -14.03 -4.37 -0.68
CA CYS A 290 -14.23 -4.78 -2.06
C CYS A 290 -13.37 -3.90 -2.95
N ALA A 291 -12.44 -4.50 -3.68
CA ALA A 291 -11.41 -3.77 -4.40
C ALA A 291 -11.27 -4.27 -5.83
N SER A 292 -11.13 -3.37 -6.77
CA SER A 292 -10.95 -3.67 -8.18
C SER A 292 -10.11 -2.63 -8.91
N GLY A 293 -9.69 -2.98 -10.12
CA GLY A 293 -8.83 -2.13 -10.92
C GLY A 293 -7.40 -2.08 -10.37
N ARG A 294 -6.53 -1.40 -11.10
CA ARG A 294 -5.12 -1.28 -10.72
C ARG A 294 -4.73 0.19 -10.60
N SER A 295 -4.14 0.54 -9.47
CA SER A 295 -3.52 1.84 -9.24
C SER A 295 -2.01 1.71 -9.31
N LYS A 296 -1.35 2.66 -9.97
CA LYS A 296 0.11 2.74 -9.98
C LYS A 296 0.56 3.36 -8.66
N VAL A 297 1.45 2.70 -7.94
CA VAL A 297 1.92 3.16 -6.63
C VAL A 297 3.34 3.69 -6.74
N ILE A 298 3.58 4.84 -6.16
CA ILE A 298 4.91 5.45 -6.06
C ILE A 298 5.16 5.91 -4.62
N LYS A 299 6.37 5.68 -4.11
CA LYS A 299 6.78 6.22 -2.81
C LYS A 299 6.86 7.73 -2.88
N GLY A 300 6.33 8.40 -1.88
CA GLY A 300 6.32 9.84 -1.84
C GLY A 300 5.94 10.38 -0.48
N SER A 301 5.65 11.65 -0.44
CA SER A 301 5.26 12.36 0.78
C SER A 301 4.02 13.20 0.58
N LEU A 302 3.33 13.48 1.66
CA LEU A 302 2.20 14.40 1.70
C LEU A 302 2.63 15.74 2.33
N PRO A 303 1.93 16.83 2.05
CA PRO A 303 0.72 16.96 1.23
C PRO A 303 1.02 16.94 -0.28
N LEU A 304 -0.03 16.69 -1.08
CA LEU A 304 0.00 16.88 -2.53
C LEU A 304 -0.32 18.35 -2.83
N ILE A 305 0.56 19.05 -3.53
CA ILE A 305 0.42 20.48 -3.81
C ILE A 305 0.39 20.71 -5.32
N GLY A 306 -0.72 21.22 -5.84
CA GLY A 306 -0.90 21.53 -7.25
C GLY A 306 -0.96 20.32 -8.15
N GLU A 307 -0.59 20.52 -9.41
CA GLU A 307 -0.54 19.50 -10.45
C GLU A 307 0.85 19.44 -11.09
N ALA A 308 1.25 18.27 -11.52
CA ALA A 308 2.51 18.04 -12.22
C ALA A 308 2.32 17.08 -13.39
N ASP A 309 3.19 17.18 -14.38
CA ASP A 309 3.20 16.26 -15.52
C ASP A 309 3.79 14.90 -15.16
N CYS A 310 4.65 14.86 -14.15
CA CYS A 310 5.39 13.69 -13.71
C CYS A 310 5.53 13.67 -12.19
N LEU A 311 5.43 12.49 -11.61
CA LEU A 311 5.78 12.24 -10.21
C LEU A 311 7.02 11.36 -10.16
N HIS A 312 8.07 11.89 -9.54
CA HIS A 312 9.35 11.22 -9.40
C HIS A 312 9.64 10.91 -7.94
N GLU A 313 10.03 9.68 -7.65
CA GLU A 313 10.20 9.20 -6.27
C GLU A 313 11.20 10.03 -5.45
N LYS A 314 12.25 10.54 -6.09
CA LYS A 314 13.29 11.36 -5.43
C LYS A 314 13.03 12.86 -5.50
N TYR A 315 12.46 13.34 -6.60
CA TYR A 315 12.31 14.77 -6.85
C TYR A 315 10.89 15.31 -6.64
N GLY A 316 9.89 14.44 -6.49
CA GLY A 316 8.51 14.87 -6.33
C GLY A 316 7.85 15.20 -7.66
N GLY A 317 7.02 16.23 -7.69
CA GLY A 317 6.35 16.68 -8.91
C GLY A 317 7.30 17.37 -9.88
N LEU A 318 7.30 16.93 -11.12
CA LEU A 318 8.11 17.51 -12.20
C LEU A 318 7.19 18.00 -13.32
N ASN A 319 7.49 19.19 -13.83
CA ASN A 319 6.87 19.70 -15.05
C ASN A 319 7.77 19.39 -16.24
N LYS A 320 7.18 18.94 -17.33
CA LYS A 320 7.91 18.55 -18.53
C LYS A 320 8.38 19.77 -19.32
N SER A 321 9.38 20.49 -18.80
CA SER A 321 10.02 21.59 -19.50
C SER A 321 11.14 21.13 -20.44
N LYS A 322 11.75 19.98 -20.16
CA LYS A 322 12.88 19.42 -20.90
C LYS A 322 12.66 17.92 -21.16
N PRO A 323 13.12 17.40 -22.33
CA PRO A 323 12.94 15.97 -22.65
C PRO A 323 13.82 15.03 -21.80
N TYR A 324 14.89 15.55 -21.21
CA TYR A 324 15.88 14.76 -20.44
C TYR A 324 16.20 15.41 -19.12
N TYR A 325 16.62 14.60 -18.15
CA TYR A 325 17.15 15.09 -16.87
C TYR A 325 18.34 14.25 -16.42
N THR A 326 19.16 14.83 -15.57
CA THR A 326 20.27 14.16 -14.88
C THR A 326 20.01 14.11 -13.40
N GLY A 327 20.82 13.36 -12.67
CA GLY A 327 20.69 13.18 -11.24
C GLY A 327 20.33 11.76 -10.88
N GLU A 328 19.53 11.58 -9.85
CA GLU A 328 19.16 10.25 -9.37
C GLU A 328 18.09 9.60 -10.26
N HIS A 329 18.37 8.36 -10.68
CA HIS A 329 17.41 7.53 -11.37
C HIS A 329 16.53 6.81 -10.35
N ALA A 330 15.23 7.01 -10.43
CA ALA A 330 14.25 6.38 -9.56
C ALA A 330 12.93 6.17 -10.30
N LYS A 331 12.01 5.45 -9.66
CA LYS A 331 10.67 5.24 -10.20
C LYS A 331 9.98 6.59 -10.43
N ALA A 332 9.37 6.72 -11.61
CA ALA A 332 8.59 7.88 -11.99
C ALA A 332 7.34 7.46 -12.74
N ILE A 333 6.26 8.23 -12.57
CA ILE A 333 4.95 7.96 -13.16
C ILE A 333 4.47 9.22 -13.86
N GLY A 334 3.92 9.06 -15.05
CA GLY A 334 3.34 10.15 -15.82
C GLY A 334 4.14 10.48 -17.07
N ASN A 335 3.99 11.71 -17.56
CA ASN A 335 4.71 12.20 -18.71
C ASN A 335 6.08 12.75 -18.25
N CYS A 336 7.01 11.85 -18.01
CA CYS A 336 8.29 12.15 -17.37
C CYS A 336 9.40 12.43 -18.39
N PRO A 337 10.35 13.33 -18.07
CA PRO A 337 11.58 13.42 -18.81
C PRO A 337 12.39 12.11 -18.67
N ILE A 338 13.26 11.86 -19.64
CA ILE A 338 14.08 10.66 -19.68
C ILE A 338 15.37 10.90 -18.89
N TRP A 339 15.71 9.97 -17.99
CA TRP A 339 16.96 10.05 -17.26
C TRP A 339 18.15 9.75 -18.16
N VAL A 340 19.19 10.58 -18.03
CA VAL A 340 20.48 10.39 -18.70
C VAL A 340 21.59 10.51 -17.67
N LYS A 341 22.63 9.71 -17.82
CA LYS A 341 23.74 9.61 -16.85
C LYS A 341 24.55 10.91 -16.75
N THR A 342 24.76 11.57 -17.87
CA THR A 342 25.51 12.83 -17.94
C THR A 342 24.70 13.88 -18.69
N PRO A 343 24.90 15.19 -18.38
CA PRO A 343 24.19 16.25 -19.10
C PRO A 343 24.43 16.16 -20.59
N LEU A 344 23.34 16.18 -21.36
CA LEU A 344 23.45 16.29 -22.84
C LEU A 344 23.70 17.73 -23.18
N LYS A 345 24.75 17.94 -23.98
CA LYS A 345 25.16 19.24 -24.49
C LYS A 345 25.38 19.15 -26.00
N LEU A 346 24.91 20.15 -26.72
CA LEU A 346 25.14 20.27 -28.16
C LEU A 346 25.85 21.58 -28.45
N ALA A 347 26.71 21.56 -29.49
CA ALA A 347 27.28 22.77 -30.07
C ALA A 347 26.16 23.70 -30.53
N ASN A 348 26.37 24.97 -30.54
CA ASN A 348 25.52 26.00 -31.15
C ASN A 348 24.06 26.07 -30.64
N GLY A 349 23.75 25.48 -29.49
CA GLY A 349 22.39 25.52 -28.90
C GLY A 349 21.33 24.72 -29.64
N THR A 350 21.69 23.87 -30.60
CA THR A 350 20.73 23.00 -31.29
C THR A 350 20.26 21.92 -30.37
N LYS A 351 18.92 21.69 -30.33
CA LYS A 351 18.32 20.63 -29.51
C LYS A 351 18.65 19.27 -30.14
N TYR A 352 19.33 18.43 -29.38
CA TYR A 352 19.50 17.02 -29.75
C TYR A 352 18.18 16.30 -29.56
N ARG A 353 17.69 15.64 -30.61
CA ARG A 353 16.54 14.75 -30.55
C ARG A 353 17.04 13.33 -30.78
N PRO A 354 16.98 12.42 -29.78
CA PRO A 354 17.32 11.04 -30.02
C PRO A 354 16.33 10.40 -31.00
N PRO A 355 16.77 9.38 -31.74
CA PRO A 355 15.90 8.62 -32.63
C PRO A 355 14.70 8.04 -31.85
N ALA A 356 13.53 8.04 -32.49
CA ALA A 356 12.28 7.58 -31.87
C ALA A 356 12.34 6.14 -31.32
N LYS A 357 13.22 5.31 -31.84
CA LYS A 357 13.46 3.94 -31.38
C LYS A 357 14.04 3.89 -29.96
N LEU A 358 14.91 4.82 -29.60
CA LEU A 358 15.47 4.92 -28.24
C LEU A 358 14.49 5.42 -27.20
N LEU A 359 13.44 6.12 -27.62
CA LEU A 359 12.34 6.57 -26.74
C LEU A 359 11.38 5.44 -26.39
N LYS A 360 11.25 4.41 -27.25
CA LYS A 360 10.34 3.28 -27.03
C LYS A 360 10.93 2.18 -26.13
N GLU A 361 12.24 2.06 -26.06
CA GLU A 361 12.90 0.99 -25.29
C GLU A 361 13.03 1.30 -23.79
N ARG A 362 12.59 2.48 -23.34
CA ARG A 362 12.69 2.94 -21.94
C ARG A 362 11.34 3.38 -21.34
N GLY A 363 10.23 3.13 -22.04
CA GLY A 363 8.89 3.43 -21.55
C GLY A 363 8.26 2.31 -20.72
#